data_2828a1d82b368a3fc84de6a349c7698b
#
_entry.id   2828a1d82b368a3fc84de6a349c7698b
#
_cell.length_a   1.000
_cell.length_b   1.000
_cell.length_c   1.000
_cell.angle_alpha   90.00
_cell.angle_beta   90.00
_cell.angle_gamma   90.00
#
_symmetry.space_group_name_H-M   'P 1'
#
loop_
_entity.id
_entity.type
_entity.pdbx_description
1 polymer ?
#
loop_
_entity_poly.entity_id
_entity_poly.type
_entity_poly.pdbx_seq_one_letter_code
_entity_poly.pdbx_strand_id
1 'polypeptide(L)'
;MKTQSHAIVTLAFLLTFGAASAQTKWDLPTAYPASNFHTENIVAFAAEVDKATGGKLKIQVHANASLFKAPEIKRAVQGGQAQLGEMLWVNYENEDALFGIDGVPFLATSYGEAMKLWRASRKSLEAHLEKQGLRVLFSVPWPPQGIYSKRTINSVADMKGLKWRAYSPATARIAELVGAQPITIQAAEVTQALATGAIDSMMTSGATGYDTKVYETVKNFYDTQAWLPKNVVIVNQKAFDALDKSAQSAVLKAAAAAETRGWTTSEEKTGWYLDQLRKNGMNVAAPSPTLKADMRKIGDAMLADWLKKSGGEGKAVVDAYRKM
;
A
#
# COMPACT_ATOMS: atom_id res chain seq x y z
N MET A 1 -83.89 27.56 -30.14
CA MET A 1 -82.53 27.94 -29.67
C MET A 1 -81.99 26.76 -28.87
N LYS A 2 -81.00 26.01 -29.40
CA LYS A 2 -80.41 24.88 -28.69
C LYS A 2 -79.05 25.30 -28.18
N THR A 3 -78.87 25.39 -26.87
CA THR A 3 -77.60 25.63 -26.18
C THR A 3 -76.74 24.35 -26.13
N GLN A 4 -75.60 24.31 -26.76
CA GLN A 4 -74.67 23.23 -26.63
C GLN A 4 -73.64 23.56 -25.49
N SER A 5 -73.63 22.72 -24.47
CA SER A 5 -72.66 22.77 -23.38
C SER A 5 -71.39 22.00 -23.79
N HIS A 6 -70.27 22.68 -23.83
CA HIS A 6 -68.97 22.07 -24.05
C HIS A 6 -68.36 21.71 -22.72
N ALA A 7 -68.18 20.41 -22.47
CA ALA A 7 -67.45 19.93 -21.33
C ALA A 7 -65.91 19.92 -21.63
N ILE A 8 -65.16 20.74 -20.92
CA ILE A 8 -63.67 20.76 -20.96
C ILE A 8 -63.14 19.67 -20.05
N VAL A 9 -62.59 18.60 -20.61
CA VAL A 9 -61.87 17.54 -19.87
C VAL A 9 -60.41 18.02 -19.70
N THR A 10 -60.07 18.45 -18.49
CA THR A 10 -58.70 18.80 -18.11
C THR A 10 -57.92 17.54 -17.77
N LEU A 11 -57.03 17.11 -18.63
CA LEU A 11 -56.12 15.97 -18.45
C LEU A 11 -54.95 16.43 -17.58
N ALA A 12 -54.96 16.09 -16.28
CA ALA A 12 -53.84 16.37 -15.37
C ALA A 12 -52.70 15.37 -15.64
N PHE A 13 -51.61 15.86 -16.26
CA PHE A 13 -50.36 15.12 -16.43
C PHE A 13 -49.61 15.15 -15.08
N LEU A 14 -49.64 14.06 -14.32
CA LEU A 14 -48.79 13.85 -13.16
C LEU A 14 -47.34 13.58 -13.63
N LEU A 15 -46.54 14.62 -13.67
CA LEU A 15 -45.12 14.55 -13.83
C LEU A 15 -44.51 13.96 -12.53
N THR A 16 -44.27 12.67 -12.50
CA THR A 16 -43.44 12.04 -11.48
C THR A 16 -41.99 12.49 -11.71
N PHE A 17 -41.56 13.53 -11.03
CA PHE A 17 -40.16 13.85 -10.87
C PHE A 17 -39.52 12.71 -10.07
N GLY A 18 -38.98 11.71 -10.75
CA GLY A 18 -38.02 10.80 -10.13
C GLY A 18 -36.88 11.63 -9.59
N ALA A 19 -36.74 11.70 -8.26
CA ALA A 19 -35.58 12.33 -7.62
C ALA A 19 -34.33 11.62 -8.17
N ALA A 20 -33.64 12.25 -9.12
CA ALA A 20 -32.32 11.81 -9.53
C ALA A 20 -31.43 11.88 -8.29
N SER A 21 -31.15 10.74 -7.68
CA SER A 21 -30.20 10.65 -6.59
C SER A 21 -28.86 11.20 -7.11
N ALA A 22 -28.42 12.34 -6.59
CA ALA A 22 -27.15 12.94 -7.02
C ALA A 22 -26.02 11.92 -6.81
N GLN A 23 -25.26 11.66 -7.86
CA GLN A 23 -24.10 10.77 -7.82
C GLN A 23 -23.08 11.33 -6.85
N THR A 24 -22.74 10.54 -5.84
CA THR A 24 -21.62 10.85 -4.92
C THR A 24 -20.30 10.50 -5.60
N LYS A 25 -19.36 11.45 -5.61
CA LYS A 25 -18.02 11.24 -6.17
C LYS A 25 -16.98 11.25 -5.06
N TRP A 26 -16.12 10.27 -5.05
CA TRP A 26 -14.99 10.15 -4.14
C TRP A 26 -13.68 10.08 -4.92
N ASP A 27 -12.64 10.70 -4.36
CA ASP A 27 -11.29 10.65 -4.87
C ASP A 27 -10.45 9.62 -4.09
N LEU A 28 -9.65 8.81 -4.82
CA LEU A 28 -8.74 7.83 -4.28
C LEU A 28 -7.33 8.03 -4.87
N PRO A 29 -6.47 8.86 -4.26
CA PRO A 29 -5.07 8.97 -4.64
C PRO A 29 -4.28 7.72 -4.26
N THR A 30 -3.37 7.33 -5.15
CA THR A 30 -2.30 6.35 -4.94
C THR A 30 -0.97 6.87 -5.49
N ALA A 31 0.14 6.47 -4.86
CA ALA A 31 1.48 6.90 -5.27
C ALA A 31 2.05 6.08 -6.43
N TYR A 32 1.41 5.00 -6.84
CA TYR A 32 1.96 4.03 -7.80
C TYR A 32 1.40 4.22 -9.20
N PRO A 33 2.16 3.78 -10.25
CA PRO A 33 1.70 3.90 -11.63
C PRO A 33 0.45 3.04 -11.90
N ALA A 34 -0.30 3.38 -12.93
CA ALA A 34 -1.54 2.68 -13.31
C ALA A 34 -1.33 1.18 -13.59
N SER A 35 -0.14 0.79 -14.08
CA SER A 35 0.25 -0.60 -14.36
C SER A 35 0.68 -1.39 -13.13
N ASN A 36 0.80 -0.77 -11.95
CA ASN A 36 1.13 -1.48 -10.72
C ASN A 36 -0.07 -2.30 -10.24
N PHE A 37 0.17 -3.53 -9.77
CA PHE A 37 -0.90 -4.44 -9.37
C PHE A 37 -1.77 -3.92 -8.21
N HIS A 38 -1.22 -3.09 -7.31
CA HIS A 38 -2.02 -2.40 -6.29
C HIS A 38 -2.99 -1.42 -6.92
N THR A 39 -2.52 -0.59 -7.87
CA THR A 39 -3.37 0.37 -8.59
C THR A 39 -4.44 -0.35 -9.41
N GLU A 40 -4.09 -1.43 -10.13
CA GLU A 40 -5.06 -2.26 -10.85
C GLU A 40 -6.14 -2.81 -9.90
N ASN A 41 -5.74 -3.27 -8.70
CA ASN A 41 -6.66 -3.78 -7.69
C ASN A 41 -7.62 -2.69 -7.15
N ILE A 42 -7.13 -1.46 -6.91
CA ILE A 42 -8.01 -0.35 -6.48
C ILE A 42 -8.93 0.12 -7.61
N VAL A 43 -8.51 0.08 -8.87
CA VAL A 43 -9.38 0.36 -10.04
C VAL A 43 -10.51 -0.67 -10.10
N ALA A 44 -10.19 -1.95 -9.92
CA ALA A 44 -11.21 -3.01 -9.85
C ALA A 44 -12.17 -2.81 -8.65
N PHE A 45 -11.64 -2.47 -7.47
CA PHE A 45 -12.45 -2.10 -6.30
C PHE A 45 -13.41 -0.95 -6.61
N ALA A 46 -12.92 0.13 -7.24
CA ALA A 46 -13.74 1.28 -7.61
C ALA A 46 -14.88 0.90 -8.57
N ALA A 47 -14.60 0.07 -9.57
CA ALA A 47 -15.59 -0.44 -10.52
C ALA A 47 -16.65 -1.35 -9.85
N GLU A 48 -16.22 -2.18 -8.90
CA GLU A 48 -17.13 -3.05 -8.12
C GLU A 48 -18.08 -2.23 -7.26
N VAL A 49 -17.59 -1.15 -6.62
CA VAL A 49 -18.43 -0.22 -5.83
C VAL A 49 -19.41 0.53 -6.73
N ASP A 50 -18.97 1.06 -7.86
CA ASP A 50 -19.83 1.73 -8.85
C ASP A 50 -20.98 0.80 -9.27
N LYS A 51 -20.66 -0.41 -9.69
CA LYS A 51 -21.64 -1.43 -10.09
C LYS A 51 -22.60 -1.80 -8.94
N ALA A 52 -22.06 -2.06 -7.74
CA ALA A 52 -22.86 -2.50 -6.59
C ALA A 52 -23.79 -1.41 -6.04
N THR A 53 -23.46 -0.14 -6.25
CA THR A 53 -24.30 1.01 -5.87
C THR A 53 -25.20 1.49 -7.00
N GLY A 54 -25.19 0.83 -8.17
CA GLY A 54 -25.97 1.25 -9.34
C GLY A 54 -25.60 2.67 -9.81
N GLY A 55 -24.30 3.02 -9.72
CA GLY A 55 -23.79 4.33 -10.15
C GLY A 55 -23.97 5.45 -9.13
N LYS A 56 -24.51 5.19 -7.93
CA LYS A 56 -24.72 6.23 -6.91
C LYS A 56 -23.43 6.69 -6.26
N LEU A 57 -22.43 5.80 -6.11
CA LEU A 57 -21.11 6.12 -5.58
C LEU A 57 -20.06 5.81 -6.64
N LYS A 58 -19.37 6.84 -7.11
CA LYS A 58 -18.28 6.74 -8.08
C LYS A 58 -16.96 7.11 -7.44
N ILE A 59 -15.96 6.21 -7.54
CA ILE A 59 -14.62 6.42 -7.02
C ILE A 59 -13.68 6.71 -8.19
N GLN A 60 -13.06 7.90 -8.18
CA GLN A 60 -12.03 8.29 -9.13
C GLN A 60 -10.65 7.94 -8.57
N VAL A 61 -9.95 7.01 -9.22
CA VAL A 61 -8.57 6.65 -8.85
C VAL A 61 -7.59 7.63 -9.52
N HIS A 62 -6.67 8.18 -8.70
CA HIS A 62 -5.61 9.09 -9.14
C HIS A 62 -4.26 8.40 -8.94
N ALA A 63 -3.74 7.80 -10.01
CA ALA A 63 -2.49 7.05 -10.01
C ALA A 63 -1.25 7.96 -10.06
N ASN A 64 -0.07 7.38 -9.78
CA ASN A 64 1.24 7.99 -9.97
C ASN A 64 1.43 9.31 -9.20
N ALA A 65 0.89 9.41 -7.98
CA ALA A 65 0.94 10.60 -7.14
C ALA A 65 0.40 11.88 -7.81
N SER A 66 -0.54 11.74 -8.77
CA SER A 66 -1.05 12.85 -9.58
C SER A 66 -1.92 13.83 -8.79
N LEU A 67 -2.59 13.39 -7.71
CA LEU A 67 -3.42 14.24 -6.86
C LEU A 67 -2.68 14.67 -5.59
N PHE A 68 -2.04 13.72 -4.90
CA PHE A 68 -1.23 13.93 -3.70
C PHE A 68 0.01 13.07 -3.74
N LYS A 69 1.14 13.57 -3.23
CA LYS A 69 2.35 12.78 -3.03
C LYS A 69 2.15 11.76 -1.91
N ALA A 70 2.89 10.64 -1.94
CA ALA A 70 2.75 9.55 -0.97
C ALA A 70 2.67 10.00 0.50
N PRO A 71 3.53 10.90 1.01
CA PRO A 71 3.47 11.35 2.40
C PRO A 71 2.25 12.21 2.74
N GLU A 72 1.56 12.75 1.73
CA GLU A 72 0.44 13.69 1.89
C GLU A 72 -0.92 12.95 1.94
N ILE A 73 -0.99 11.73 1.36
CA ILE A 73 -2.25 11.01 1.15
C ILE A 73 -3.04 10.82 2.45
N LYS A 74 -2.40 10.30 3.50
CA LYS A 74 -3.07 10.07 4.80
C LYS A 74 -3.70 11.35 5.34
N ARG A 75 -2.94 12.45 5.34
CA ARG A 75 -3.41 13.75 5.83
C ARG A 75 -4.54 14.31 4.96
N ALA A 76 -4.45 14.14 3.63
CA ALA A 76 -5.50 14.57 2.72
C ALA A 76 -6.83 13.82 2.99
N VAL A 77 -6.78 12.51 3.24
CA VAL A 77 -7.95 11.73 3.61
C VAL A 77 -8.47 12.13 5.00
N GLN A 78 -7.59 12.29 5.97
CA GLN A 78 -7.96 12.73 7.32
C GLN A 78 -8.64 14.10 7.32
N GLY A 79 -8.14 15.03 6.51
CA GLY A 79 -8.70 16.38 6.33
C GLY A 79 -9.93 16.45 5.41
N GLY A 80 -10.36 15.34 4.78
CA GLY A 80 -11.49 15.29 3.87
C GLY A 80 -11.22 15.89 2.47
N GLN A 81 -9.95 16.16 2.14
CA GLN A 81 -9.55 16.62 0.79
C GLN A 81 -9.63 15.50 -0.25
N ALA A 82 -9.52 14.26 0.18
CA ALA A 82 -9.91 13.06 -0.55
C ALA A 82 -10.74 12.18 0.40
N GLN A 83 -11.66 11.39 -0.14
CA GLN A 83 -12.48 10.51 0.70
C GLN A 83 -11.79 9.19 0.99
N LEU A 84 -10.99 8.71 0.05
CA LEU A 84 -10.20 7.49 0.14
C LEU A 84 -8.72 7.81 -0.09
N GLY A 85 -7.85 6.86 0.23
CA GLY A 85 -6.43 6.94 -0.14
C GLY A 85 -5.73 5.62 0.06
N GLU A 86 -4.72 5.36 -0.75
CA GLU A 86 -3.81 4.24 -0.55
C GLU A 86 -2.51 4.74 0.07
N MET A 87 -2.11 4.13 1.17
CA MET A 87 -0.85 4.43 1.85
C MET A 87 -0.09 3.16 2.22
N LEU A 88 1.22 3.27 2.41
CA LEU A 88 2.07 2.20 2.94
C LEU A 88 2.19 2.34 4.46
N TRP A 89 1.81 1.31 5.24
CA TRP A 89 1.78 1.35 6.70
C TRP A 89 3.09 1.88 7.32
N VAL A 90 4.22 1.28 6.96
CA VAL A 90 5.53 1.57 7.53
C VAL A 90 6.02 3.01 7.32
N ASN A 91 5.43 3.77 6.38
CA ASN A 91 5.78 5.18 6.19
C ASN A 91 5.33 6.07 7.34
N TYR A 92 4.42 5.59 8.17
CA TYR A 92 3.83 6.32 9.29
C TYR A 92 4.29 5.81 10.66
N GLU A 93 5.36 4.99 10.71
CA GLU A 93 5.97 4.48 11.94
C GLU A 93 6.38 5.60 12.91
N ASN A 94 6.77 6.76 12.41
CA ASN A 94 7.11 7.93 13.25
C ASN A 94 5.90 8.56 13.93
N GLU A 95 4.69 8.35 13.41
CA GLU A 95 3.46 8.83 14.05
C GLU A 95 2.96 7.82 15.09
N ASP A 96 3.14 6.54 14.80
CA ASP A 96 2.74 5.43 15.65
C ASP A 96 3.62 4.21 15.36
N ALA A 97 4.34 3.74 16.38
CA ALA A 97 5.26 2.62 16.23
C ALA A 97 4.59 1.34 15.72
N LEU A 98 3.29 1.12 16.01
CA LEU A 98 2.55 -0.05 15.51
C LEU A 98 2.47 -0.10 13.98
N PHE A 99 2.42 1.05 13.31
CA PHE A 99 2.40 1.11 11.85
C PHE A 99 3.69 0.59 11.20
N GLY A 100 4.76 0.45 11.98
CA GLY A 100 6.04 -0.11 11.53
C GLY A 100 6.15 -1.63 11.61
N ILE A 101 5.14 -2.35 12.16
CA ILE A 101 5.27 -3.79 12.47
C ILE A 101 5.64 -4.65 11.25
N ASP A 102 5.09 -4.35 10.07
CA ASP A 102 5.35 -5.10 8.85
C ASP A 102 6.60 -4.68 8.09
N GLY A 103 7.32 -3.68 8.61
CA GLY A 103 8.65 -3.26 8.17
C GLY A 103 9.80 -3.83 8.99
N VAL A 104 9.53 -4.63 10.03
CA VAL A 104 10.56 -5.26 10.84
C VAL A 104 11.19 -6.42 10.06
N PRO A 105 12.50 -6.33 9.71
CA PRO A 105 13.13 -7.34 8.87
C PRO A 105 13.15 -8.72 9.54
N PHE A 106 12.85 -9.75 8.77
CA PHE A 106 12.87 -11.17 9.17
C PHE A 106 11.89 -11.57 10.28
N LEU A 107 10.92 -10.69 10.61
CA LEU A 107 9.80 -11.04 11.48
C LEU A 107 8.77 -11.92 10.75
N ALA A 108 8.40 -11.55 9.51
CA ALA A 108 7.52 -12.32 8.64
C ALA A 108 8.08 -12.29 7.21
N THR A 109 8.49 -13.44 6.69
CA THR A 109 9.31 -13.58 5.47
C THR A 109 8.58 -14.31 4.33
N SER A 110 7.39 -14.79 4.59
CA SER A 110 6.52 -15.48 3.63
C SER A 110 5.10 -14.90 3.66
N TYR A 111 4.31 -15.16 2.61
CA TYR A 111 2.91 -14.73 2.58
C TYR A 111 2.08 -15.34 3.73
N GLY A 112 2.33 -16.60 4.07
CA GLY A 112 1.68 -17.24 5.22
C GLY A 112 2.00 -16.55 6.55
N GLU A 113 3.28 -16.22 6.79
CA GLU A 113 3.70 -15.47 7.99
C GLU A 113 3.18 -14.02 7.96
N ALA A 114 3.22 -13.35 6.82
CA ALA A 114 2.67 -12.00 6.66
C ALA A 114 1.16 -11.96 6.94
N MET A 115 0.40 -12.99 6.52
CA MET A 115 -1.02 -13.11 6.84
C MET A 115 -1.27 -13.32 8.34
N LYS A 116 -0.49 -14.16 9.01
CA LYS A 116 -0.56 -14.35 10.46
C LYS A 116 -0.27 -13.03 11.19
N LEU A 117 0.80 -12.33 10.78
CA LEU A 117 1.15 -11.03 11.36
C LEU A 117 0.05 -9.98 11.13
N TRP A 118 -0.55 -9.95 9.94
CA TRP A 118 -1.68 -9.09 9.63
C TRP A 118 -2.88 -9.37 10.54
N ARG A 119 -3.26 -10.63 10.70
CA ARG A 119 -4.36 -11.03 11.60
C ARG A 119 -4.08 -10.65 13.05
N ALA A 120 -2.84 -10.83 13.52
CA ALA A 120 -2.44 -10.48 14.90
C ALA A 120 -2.45 -8.97 15.15
N SER A 121 -2.10 -8.14 14.15
CA SER A 121 -1.95 -6.68 14.30
C SER A 121 -3.18 -5.88 13.88
N ARG A 122 -4.04 -6.42 13.01
CA ARG A 122 -5.12 -5.70 12.33
C ARG A 122 -6.00 -4.89 13.29
N LYS A 123 -6.48 -5.49 14.36
CA LYS A 123 -7.39 -4.84 15.31
C LYS A 123 -6.75 -3.61 15.98
N SER A 124 -5.49 -3.73 16.39
CA SER A 124 -4.74 -2.59 16.95
C SER A 124 -4.51 -1.49 15.92
N LEU A 125 -4.08 -1.86 14.71
CA LEU A 125 -3.85 -0.89 13.63
C LEU A 125 -5.12 -0.14 13.23
N GLU A 126 -6.25 -0.85 13.10
CA GLU A 126 -7.56 -0.25 12.82
C GLU A 126 -7.98 0.72 13.94
N ALA A 127 -7.86 0.32 15.21
CA ALA A 127 -8.23 1.16 16.36
C ALA A 127 -7.39 2.45 16.44
N HIS A 128 -6.10 2.41 16.04
CA HIS A 128 -5.24 3.60 16.00
C HIS A 128 -5.61 4.56 14.87
N LEU A 129 -6.03 4.06 13.70
CA LEU A 129 -6.54 4.91 12.62
C LEU A 129 -7.94 5.46 12.92
N GLU A 130 -8.82 4.68 13.56
CA GLU A 130 -10.15 5.13 13.97
C GLU A 130 -10.09 6.34 14.91
N LYS A 131 -9.14 6.37 15.86
CA LYS A 131 -8.89 7.53 16.73
C LYS A 131 -8.51 8.80 15.94
N GLN A 132 -8.03 8.61 14.70
CA GLN A 132 -7.62 9.68 13.80
C GLN A 132 -8.73 10.05 12.78
N GLY A 133 -9.94 9.48 12.91
CA GLY A 133 -11.06 9.72 12.00
C GLY A 133 -10.92 9.01 10.65
N LEU A 134 -10.14 7.94 10.61
CA LEU A 134 -9.88 7.11 9.44
C LEU A 134 -10.35 5.69 9.68
N ARG A 135 -10.87 5.04 8.63
CA ARG A 135 -11.26 3.64 8.64
C ARG A 135 -10.43 2.85 7.65
N VAL A 136 -9.96 1.68 8.04
CA VAL A 136 -9.33 0.72 7.14
C VAL A 136 -10.42 0.01 6.33
N LEU A 137 -10.24 -0.03 5.02
CA LEU A 137 -11.09 -0.85 4.14
C LEU A 137 -10.43 -2.20 3.86
N PHE A 138 -9.19 -2.20 3.38
CA PHE A 138 -8.44 -3.43 3.11
C PHE A 138 -6.94 -3.16 3.07
N SER A 139 -6.14 -4.24 3.21
CA SER A 139 -4.68 -4.16 3.17
C SER A 139 -4.11 -5.25 2.27
N VAL A 140 -3.11 -4.90 1.45
CA VAL A 140 -2.51 -5.80 0.45
C VAL A 140 -0.99 -5.78 0.60
N PRO A 141 -0.31 -6.95 0.67
CA PRO A 141 1.14 -7.00 0.79
C PRO A 141 1.83 -6.72 -0.55
N TRP A 142 3.01 -6.14 -0.46
CA TRP A 142 4.01 -6.15 -1.52
C TRP A 142 4.71 -7.52 -1.55
N PRO A 143 5.26 -7.93 -2.71
CA PRO A 143 6.19 -9.06 -2.76
C PRO A 143 7.37 -8.87 -1.78
N PRO A 144 8.03 -9.99 -1.37
CA PRO A 144 9.14 -9.92 -0.45
C PRO A 144 10.22 -8.93 -0.87
N GLN A 145 10.80 -8.24 0.11
CA GLN A 145 11.82 -7.22 -0.12
C GLN A 145 13.21 -7.85 -0.29
N GLY A 146 13.95 -7.37 -1.31
CA GLY A 146 15.32 -7.75 -1.62
C GLY A 146 16.21 -6.53 -1.83
N ILE A 147 17.52 -6.75 -1.93
CA ILE A 147 18.53 -5.71 -2.06
C ILE A 147 18.89 -5.51 -3.53
N TYR A 148 18.74 -4.29 -4.02
CA TYR A 148 19.25 -3.82 -5.32
C TYR A 148 20.57 -3.08 -5.12
N SER A 149 21.58 -3.36 -5.95
CA SER A 149 22.87 -2.66 -5.87
C SER A 149 23.60 -2.63 -7.21
N LYS A 150 24.24 -1.48 -7.49
CA LYS A 150 25.17 -1.36 -8.61
C LYS A 150 26.46 -2.17 -8.37
N ARG A 151 26.87 -2.34 -7.11
CA ARG A 151 28.02 -3.16 -6.69
C ARG A 151 27.58 -4.56 -6.29
N THR A 152 28.51 -5.51 -6.37
CA THR A 152 28.33 -6.84 -5.78
C THR A 152 28.33 -6.72 -4.26
N ILE A 153 27.42 -7.41 -3.59
CA ILE A 153 27.29 -7.46 -2.13
C ILE A 153 27.33 -8.92 -1.69
N ASN A 154 28.33 -9.29 -0.91
CA ASN A 154 28.48 -10.63 -0.30
C ASN A 154 28.32 -10.61 1.22
N SER A 155 28.45 -9.43 1.84
CA SER A 155 28.31 -9.21 3.27
C SER A 155 27.78 -7.80 3.53
N VAL A 156 27.38 -7.51 4.76
CA VAL A 156 26.99 -6.15 5.19
C VAL A 156 28.14 -5.16 5.05
N ALA A 157 29.41 -5.61 5.18
CA ALA A 157 30.58 -4.73 5.01
C ALA A 157 30.65 -4.11 3.61
N ASP A 158 30.17 -4.81 2.57
CA ASP A 158 30.13 -4.31 1.19
C ASP A 158 29.11 -3.20 0.98
N MET A 159 28.19 -3.01 1.94
CA MET A 159 27.12 -1.99 1.87
C MET A 159 27.60 -0.63 2.39
N LYS A 160 28.75 -0.59 3.08
CA LYS A 160 29.28 0.66 3.64
C LYS A 160 29.49 1.73 2.56
N GLY A 161 28.96 2.92 2.84
CA GLY A 161 29.09 4.09 1.96
C GLY A 161 28.22 4.06 0.70
N LEU A 162 27.37 3.04 0.49
CA LEU A 162 26.38 3.04 -0.58
C LEU A 162 25.40 4.20 -0.41
N LYS A 163 25.02 4.85 -1.50
CA LYS A 163 23.94 5.81 -1.55
C LYS A 163 22.63 5.03 -1.58
N TRP A 164 22.00 4.92 -0.42
CA TRP A 164 20.87 4.03 -0.20
C TRP A 164 19.55 4.76 -0.27
N ARG A 165 18.66 4.32 -1.15
CA ARG A 165 17.27 4.79 -1.12
C ARG A 165 16.57 4.28 0.13
N ALA A 166 16.07 5.20 0.93
CA ALA A 166 15.11 4.92 1.98
C ALA A 166 13.71 5.37 1.54
N TYR A 167 12.70 4.51 1.68
CA TYR A 167 11.30 4.88 1.44
C TYR A 167 10.48 4.97 2.74
N SER A 168 11.07 4.52 3.85
CA SER A 168 10.44 4.47 5.18
C SER A 168 11.48 4.64 6.27
N PRO A 169 11.08 4.95 7.52
CA PRO A 169 11.99 4.97 8.67
C PRO A 169 12.75 3.64 8.84
N ALA A 170 12.08 2.50 8.66
CA ALA A 170 12.72 1.18 8.75
C ALA A 170 13.84 1.01 7.71
N THR A 171 13.62 1.40 6.45
CA THR A 171 14.66 1.29 5.42
C THR A 171 15.80 2.30 5.60
N ALA A 172 15.55 3.47 6.19
CA ALA A 172 16.60 4.39 6.61
C ALA A 172 17.43 3.78 7.75
N ARG A 173 16.79 3.15 8.73
CA ARG A 173 17.47 2.49 9.85
C ARG A 173 18.36 1.34 9.40
N ILE A 174 17.92 0.53 8.42
CA ILE A 174 18.77 -0.50 7.81
C ILE A 174 20.04 0.16 7.23
N ALA A 175 19.91 1.23 6.46
CA ALA A 175 21.05 1.92 5.87
C ALA A 175 22.07 2.39 6.93
N GLU A 176 21.59 2.99 8.01
CA GLU A 176 22.44 3.41 9.14
C GLU A 176 23.20 2.21 9.75
N LEU A 177 22.49 1.12 10.02
CA LEU A 177 23.06 -0.07 10.65
C LEU A 177 24.11 -0.77 9.78
N VAL A 178 23.99 -0.69 8.45
CA VAL A 178 24.97 -1.26 7.51
C VAL A 178 26.06 -0.25 7.10
N GLY A 179 26.01 0.99 7.61
CA GLY A 179 26.97 2.05 7.27
C GLY A 179 26.76 2.64 5.87
N ALA A 180 25.60 2.46 5.26
CA ALA A 180 25.20 3.12 4.03
C ALA A 180 24.66 4.54 4.32
N GLN A 181 24.49 5.35 3.28
CA GLN A 181 23.99 6.74 3.37
C GLN A 181 22.52 6.78 2.95
N PRO A 182 21.56 6.91 3.89
CA PRO A 182 20.15 6.94 3.53
C PRO A 182 19.75 8.25 2.87
N ILE A 183 19.03 8.15 1.77
CA ILE A 183 18.43 9.27 1.04
C ILE A 183 16.96 8.94 0.84
N THR A 184 16.07 9.80 1.33
CA THR A 184 14.62 9.59 1.20
C THR A 184 14.17 9.91 -0.22
N ILE A 185 13.72 8.87 -0.94
CA ILE A 185 13.23 8.95 -2.32
C ILE A 185 11.90 8.19 -2.43
N GLN A 186 10.85 8.86 -2.90
CA GLN A 186 9.55 8.26 -3.11
C GLN A 186 9.52 7.36 -4.37
N ALA A 187 8.54 6.45 -4.46
CA ALA A 187 8.49 5.47 -5.54
C ALA A 187 8.52 6.10 -6.94
N ALA A 188 7.80 7.20 -7.15
CA ALA A 188 7.73 7.90 -8.44
C ALA A 188 9.06 8.57 -8.86
N GLU A 189 10.00 8.74 -7.94
CA GLU A 189 11.29 9.44 -8.16
C GLU A 189 12.46 8.47 -8.37
N VAL A 190 12.26 7.15 -8.16
CA VAL A 190 13.33 6.15 -8.15
C VAL A 190 14.10 6.11 -9.47
N THR A 191 13.40 6.08 -10.61
CA THR A 191 14.04 6.02 -11.93
C THR A 191 15.00 7.18 -12.15
N GLN A 192 14.57 8.40 -11.82
CA GLN A 192 15.40 9.59 -11.95
C GLN A 192 16.57 9.59 -10.98
N ALA A 193 16.34 9.21 -9.72
CA ALA A 193 17.39 9.17 -8.71
C ALA A 193 18.50 8.16 -9.04
N LEU A 194 18.16 7.02 -9.65
CA LEU A 194 19.12 6.03 -10.15
C LEU A 194 19.88 6.52 -11.38
N ALA A 195 19.19 7.18 -12.31
CA ALA A 195 19.79 7.71 -13.55
C ALA A 195 20.82 8.82 -13.26
N THR A 196 20.50 9.71 -12.30
CA THR A 196 21.40 10.81 -11.89
C THR A 196 22.51 10.36 -10.92
N GLY A 197 22.46 9.12 -10.43
CA GLY A 197 23.41 8.62 -9.42
C GLY A 197 23.20 9.24 -8.03
N ALA A 198 22.03 9.82 -7.76
CA ALA A 198 21.65 10.24 -6.41
C ALA A 198 21.57 9.04 -5.45
N ILE A 199 21.16 7.87 -5.97
CA ILE A 199 21.20 6.59 -5.28
C ILE A 199 21.87 5.53 -6.16
N ASP A 200 22.45 4.51 -5.53
CA ASP A 200 23.09 3.36 -6.21
C ASP A 200 22.63 2.01 -5.64
N SER A 201 21.83 2.06 -4.59
CA SER A 201 21.32 0.88 -3.90
C SER A 201 19.97 1.17 -3.21
N MET A 202 19.22 0.12 -2.96
CA MET A 202 17.95 0.17 -2.21
C MET A 202 17.51 -1.22 -1.78
N MET A 203 16.56 -1.28 -0.85
CA MET A 203 15.83 -2.50 -0.52
C MET A 203 14.37 -2.30 -0.84
N THR A 204 13.83 -3.13 -1.74
CA THR A 204 12.43 -3.05 -2.18
C THR A 204 12.01 -4.36 -2.87
N SER A 205 10.74 -4.48 -3.29
CA SER A 205 10.23 -5.68 -3.95
C SER A 205 10.67 -5.80 -5.42
N GLY A 206 10.53 -7.02 -5.97
CA GLY A 206 10.66 -7.24 -7.41
C GLY A 206 9.67 -6.41 -8.23
N ALA A 207 8.47 -6.18 -7.69
CA ALA A 207 7.44 -5.36 -8.34
C ALA A 207 7.91 -3.91 -8.54
N THR A 208 8.36 -3.25 -7.47
CA THR A 208 8.91 -1.89 -7.58
C THR A 208 10.07 -1.84 -8.56
N GLY A 209 10.98 -2.82 -8.49
CA GLY A 209 12.14 -2.87 -9.40
C GLY A 209 11.76 -2.98 -10.86
N TYR A 210 10.71 -3.74 -11.18
CA TYR A 210 10.20 -3.87 -12.53
C TYR A 210 9.48 -2.60 -13.00
N ASP A 211 8.55 -2.08 -12.19
CA ASP A 211 7.72 -0.93 -12.54
C ASP A 211 8.54 0.35 -12.75
N THR A 212 9.63 0.52 -11.98
CA THR A 212 10.53 1.67 -12.07
C THR A 212 11.75 1.39 -12.96
N LYS A 213 11.76 0.27 -13.68
CA LYS A 213 12.82 -0.13 -14.62
C LYS A 213 14.23 -0.08 -14.03
N VAL A 214 14.36 -0.50 -12.77
CA VAL A 214 15.65 -0.47 -12.04
C VAL A 214 16.74 -1.22 -12.78
N TYR A 215 16.41 -2.26 -13.53
CA TYR A 215 17.31 -3.08 -14.34
C TYR A 215 18.07 -2.29 -15.44
N GLU A 216 17.62 -1.10 -15.82
CA GLU A 216 18.35 -0.24 -16.76
C GLU A 216 19.65 0.31 -16.13
N THR A 217 19.67 0.53 -14.81
CA THR A 217 20.76 1.19 -14.09
C THR A 217 21.47 0.34 -13.04
N VAL A 218 20.75 -0.65 -12.47
CA VAL A 218 21.26 -1.56 -11.41
C VAL A 218 21.29 -2.98 -11.95
N LYS A 219 22.39 -3.71 -11.67
CA LYS A 219 22.59 -5.06 -12.24
C LYS A 219 22.42 -6.20 -11.26
N ASN A 220 22.40 -5.95 -9.96
CA ASN A 220 22.29 -7.00 -8.96
C ASN A 220 21.00 -6.84 -8.13
N PHE A 221 20.29 -7.94 -7.96
CA PHE A 221 19.20 -8.11 -7.00
C PHE A 221 19.47 -9.33 -6.15
N TYR A 222 19.50 -9.15 -4.83
CA TYR A 222 19.65 -10.23 -3.86
C TYR A 222 18.29 -10.48 -3.20
N ASP A 223 17.71 -11.64 -3.49
CA ASP A 223 16.39 -12.05 -2.98
C ASP A 223 16.48 -12.46 -1.51
N THR A 224 16.54 -11.48 -0.64
CA THR A 224 16.66 -11.68 0.82
C THR A 224 15.36 -12.09 1.47
N GLN A 225 14.22 -11.88 0.84
CA GLN A 225 12.87 -12.15 1.37
C GLN A 225 12.68 -11.58 2.79
N ALA A 226 13.17 -10.35 3.00
CA ALA A 226 13.37 -9.83 4.35
C ALA A 226 12.05 -9.49 5.08
N TRP A 227 11.03 -9.00 4.37
CA TRP A 227 9.68 -8.73 4.88
C TRP A 227 8.72 -8.47 3.71
N LEU A 228 7.42 -8.46 3.98
CA LEU A 228 6.35 -8.15 3.02
C LEU A 228 5.53 -6.96 3.58
N PRO A 229 5.94 -5.70 3.29
CA PRO A 229 5.21 -4.53 3.77
C PRO A 229 3.84 -4.47 3.09
N LYS A 230 2.86 -3.83 3.75
CA LYS A 230 1.50 -3.76 3.23
C LYS A 230 1.08 -2.33 2.91
N ASN A 231 0.46 -2.16 1.74
CA ASN A 231 -0.39 -1.02 1.52
C ASN A 231 -1.73 -1.21 2.22
N VAL A 232 -2.36 -0.11 2.56
CA VAL A 232 -3.71 -0.07 3.10
C VAL A 232 -4.52 0.98 2.36
N VAL A 233 -5.76 0.63 2.04
CA VAL A 233 -6.75 1.59 1.56
C VAL A 233 -7.58 2.04 2.76
N ILE A 234 -7.53 3.34 3.00
CA ILE A 234 -8.25 4.03 4.08
C ILE A 234 -9.38 4.90 3.52
N VAL A 235 -10.40 5.11 4.33
CA VAL A 235 -11.50 6.05 4.05
C VAL A 235 -11.67 7.04 5.19
N ASN A 236 -12.01 8.28 4.87
CA ASN A 236 -12.45 9.26 5.86
C ASN A 236 -13.72 8.76 6.55
N GLN A 237 -13.69 8.64 7.88
CA GLN A 237 -14.78 8.05 8.65
C GLN A 237 -16.10 8.83 8.44
N LYS A 238 -16.06 10.17 8.43
CA LYS A 238 -17.27 10.99 8.22
C LYS A 238 -17.86 10.80 6.82
N ALA A 239 -17.00 10.71 5.79
CA ALA A 239 -17.45 10.44 4.42
C ALA A 239 -18.11 9.07 4.31
N PHE A 240 -17.54 8.03 4.96
CA PHE A 240 -18.10 6.69 5.00
C PHE A 240 -19.46 6.66 5.73
N ASP A 241 -19.56 7.33 6.89
CA ASP A 241 -20.77 7.36 7.70
C ASP A 241 -21.92 8.13 7.04
N ALA A 242 -21.61 9.08 6.14
CA ALA A 242 -22.58 9.82 5.35
C ALA A 242 -23.23 8.99 4.23
N LEU A 243 -22.69 7.83 3.89
CA LEU A 243 -23.30 6.89 2.94
C LEU A 243 -24.53 6.21 3.57
N ASP A 244 -25.53 5.89 2.75
CA ASP A 244 -26.60 5.01 3.17
C ASP A 244 -26.07 3.60 3.50
N LYS A 245 -26.83 2.82 4.26
CA LYS A 245 -26.44 1.47 4.72
C LYS A 245 -26.16 0.50 3.57
N SER A 246 -26.86 0.64 2.44
CA SER A 246 -26.66 -0.19 1.25
C SER A 246 -25.32 0.13 0.62
N ALA A 247 -24.98 1.42 0.44
CA ALA A 247 -23.70 1.86 -0.10
C ALA A 247 -22.55 1.50 0.84
N GLN A 248 -22.70 1.67 2.18
CA GLN A 248 -21.68 1.20 3.14
C GLN A 248 -21.43 -0.31 2.99
N SER A 249 -22.48 -1.12 2.89
CA SER A 249 -22.36 -2.57 2.69
C SER A 249 -21.68 -2.92 1.37
N ALA A 250 -22.02 -2.22 0.28
CA ALA A 250 -21.38 -2.39 -1.02
C ALA A 250 -19.88 -2.11 -0.98
N VAL A 251 -19.47 -0.99 -0.35
CA VAL A 251 -18.05 -0.63 -0.16
C VAL A 251 -17.30 -1.71 0.63
N LEU A 252 -17.85 -2.15 1.76
CA LEU A 252 -17.19 -3.16 2.59
C LEU A 252 -17.09 -4.52 1.89
N LYS A 253 -18.11 -4.92 1.13
CA LYS A 253 -18.07 -6.17 0.35
C LYS A 253 -17.03 -6.10 -0.77
N ALA A 254 -16.98 -5.01 -1.51
CA ALA A 254 -15.95 -4.79 -2.53
C ALA A 254 -14.55 -4.71 -1.92
N ALA A 255 -14.38 -4.11 -0.74
CA ALA A 255 -13.12 -4.05 0.00
C ALA A 255 -12.62 -5.45 0.39
N ALA A 256 -13.51 -6.33 0.89
CA ALA A 256 -13.14 -7.71 1.21
C ALA A 256 -12.70 -8.51 -0.03
N ALA A 257 -13.38 -8.32 -1.17
CA ALA A 257 -12.98 -8.91 -2.44
C ALA A 257 -11.62 -8.38 -2.92
N ALA A 258 -11.40 -7.07 -2.80
CA ALA A 258 -10.14 -6.42 -3.16
C ALA A 258 -8.97 -6.90 -2.27
N GLU A 259 -9.19 -7.10 -0.96
CA GLU A 259 -8.16 -7.68 -0.06
C GLU A 259 -7.77 -9.07 -0.54
N THR A 260 -8.72 -9.96 -0.75
CA THR A 260 -8.47 -11.33 -1.22
C THR A 260 -7.73 -11.33 -2.57
N ARG A 261 -8.24 -10.59 -3.56
CA ARG A 261 -7.63 -10.47 -4.88
C ARG A 261 -6.20 -9.94 -4.81
N GLY A 262 -5.99 -8.88 -4.02
CA GLY A 262 -4.67 -8.24 -3.87
C GLY A 262 -3.64 -9.18 -3.27
N TRP A 263 -3.98 -9.95 -2.23
CA TRP A 263 -3.09 -10.96 -1.64
C TRP A 263 -2.72 -12.05 -2.65
N THR A 264 -3.72 -12.62 -3.33
CA THR A 264 -3.51 -13.65 -4.35
C THR A 264 -2.61 -13.14 -5.48
N THR A 265 -2.92 -11.96 -6.03
CA THR A 265 -2.15 -11.37 -7.13
C THR A 265 -0.70 -11.06 -6.72
N SER A 266 -0.48 -10.55 -5.50
CA SER A 266 0.86 -10.28 -4.99
C SER A 266 1.71 -11.55 -4.94
N GLU A 267 1.14 -12.64 -4.41
CA GLU A 267 1.83 -13.93 -4.28
C GLU A 267 2.13 -14.54 -5.65
N GLU A 268 1.13 -14.62 -6.53
CA GLU A 268 1.28 -15.17 -7.88
C GLU A 268 2.30 -14.39 -8.74
N LYS A 269 2.31 -13.05 -8.63
CA LYS A 269 3.24 -12.21 -9.39
C LYS A 269 4.67 -12.19 -8.83
N THR A 270 4.93 -12.69 -7.64
CA THR A 270 6.28 -12.64 -7.03
C THR A 270 7.35 -13.25 -7.93
N GLY A 271 7.15 -14.49 -8.35
CA GLY A 271 8.07 -15.16 -9.26
C GLY A 271 8.16 -14.50 -10.63
N TRP A 272 7.02 -14.07 -11.16
CA TRP A 272 6.97 -13.36 -12.44
C TRP A 272 7.83 -12.10 -12.45
N TYR A 273 7.78 -11.27 -11.40
CA TYR A 273 8.62 -10.07 -11.30
C TYR A 273 10.11 -10.41 -11.30
N LEU A 274 10.52 -11.43 -10.55
CA LEU A 274 11.92 -11.87 -10.53
C LEU A 274 12.38 -12.35 -11.92
N ASP A 275 11.52 -13.05 -12.65
CA ASP A 275 11.80 -13.49 -14.01
C ASP A 275 11.88 -12.31 -14.99
N GLN A 276 11.03 -11.28 -14.82
CA GLN A 276 11.15 -10.07 -15.64
C GLN A 276 12.46 -9.34 -15.36
N LEU A 277 12.92 -9.25 -14.10
CA LEU A 277 14.22 -8.65 -13.79
C LEU A 277 15.37 -9.42 -14.47
N ARG A 278 15.35 -10.78 -14.43
CA ARG A 278 16.34 -11.64 -15.14
C ARG A 278 16.31 -11.41 -16.65
N LYS A 279 15.13 -11.43 -17.26
CA LYS A 279 14.94 -11.21 -18.71
C LYS A 279 15.47 -9.86 -19.18
N ASN A 280 15.44 -8.85 -18.29
CA ASN A 280 16.00 -7.52 -18.56
C ASN A 280 17.49 -7.39 -18.13
N GLY A 281 18.19 -8.52 -17.96
CA GLY A 281 19.64 -8.56 -17.76
C GLY A 281 20.12 -8.28 -16.34
N MET A 282 19.25 -8.41 -15.33
CA MET A 282 19.63 -8.31 -13.93
C MET A 282 20.10 -9.66 -13.39
N ASN A 283 21.18 -9.65 -12.63
CA ASN A 283 21.61 -10.80 -11.84
C ASN A 283 20.71 -10.93 -10.60
N VAL A 284 19.77 -11.84 -10.64
CA VAL A 284 18.83 -12.15 -9.53
C VAL A 284 19.32 -13.39 -8.81
N ALA A 285 19.90 -13.19 -7.64
CA ALA A 285 20.55 -14.24 -6.87
C ALA A 285 20.01 -14.33 -5.43
N ALA A 286 20.17 -15.49 -4.81
CA ALA A 286 20.04 -15.61 -3.36
C ALA A 286 21.17 -14.84 -2.67
N PRO A 287 20.95 -14.27 -1.47
CA PRO A 287 22.03 -13.67 -0.70
C PRO A 287 23.06 -14.74 -0.31
N SER A 288 24.34 -14.35 -0.23
CA SER A 288 25.38 -15.23 0.32
C SER A 288 25.02 -15.67 1.75
N PRO A 289 25.53 -16.80 2.24
CA PRO A 289 25.31 -17.21 3.64
C PRO A 289 25.73 -16.12 4.65
N THR A 290 26.83 -15.41 4.38
CA THR A 290 27.34 -14.31 5.21
C THR A 290 26.35 -13.14 5.21
N LEU A 291 25.94 -12.65 4.03
CA LEU A 291 24.96 -11.57 3.92
C LEU A 291 23.65 -11.91 4.62
N LYS A 292 23.18 -13.13 4.44
CA LYS A 292 21.94 -13.61 5.09
C LYS A 292 22.06 -13.61 6.62
N ALA A 293 23.18 -14.07 7.15
CA ALA A 293 23.43 -14.10 8.60
C ALA A 293 23.57 -12.69 9.19
N ASP A 294 24.28 -11.79 8.49
CA ASP A 294 24.47 -10.41 8.94
C ASP A 294 23.15 -9.63 8.90
N MET A 295 22.35 -9.77 7.84
CA MET A 295 21.04 -9.12 7.75
C MET A 295 20.05 -9.60 8.82
N ARG A 296 20.13 -10.88 9.22
CA ARG A 296 19.33 -11.38 10.35
C ARG A 296 19.65 -10.68 11.66
N LYS A 297 20.95 -10.47 11.96
CA LYS A 297 21.37 -9.72 13.17
C LYS A 297 20.78 -8.29 13.17
N ILE A 298 20.75 -7.65 11.98
CA ILE A 298 20.09 -6.33 11.82
C ILE A 298 18.61 -6.43 12.12
N GLY A 299 17.93 -7.45 11.60
CA GLY A 299 16.52 -7.68 11.88
C GLY A 299 16.25 -7.89 13.38
N ASP A 300 17.07 -8.67 14.07
CA ASP A 300 16.95 -8.90 15.52
C ASP A 300 17.11 -7.59 16.31
N ALA A 301 18.09 -6.76 15.96
CA ALA A 301 18.30 -5.46 16.57
C ALA A 301 17.10 -4.52 16.33
N MET A 302 16.58 -4.49 15.10
CA MET A 302 15.42 -3.67 14.74
C MET A 302 14.14 -4.14 15.43
N LEU A 303 13.95 -5.46 15.60
CA LEU A 303 12.82 -5.99 16.37
C LEU A 303 12.90 -5.56 17.84
N ALA A 304 14.08 -5.63 18.44
CA ALA A 304 14.29 -5.18 19.82
C ALA A 304 13.98 -3.67 19.98
N ASP A 305 14.48 -2.85 19.05
CA ASP A 305 14.22 -1.40 19.03
C ASP A 305 12.71 -1.11 18.83
N TRP A 306 12.06 -1.84 17.93
CA TRP A 306 10.62 -1.70 17.67
C TRP A 306 9.77 -2.10 18.88
N LEU A 307 10.07 -3.22 19.54
CA LEU A 307 9.40 -3.66 20.77
C LEU A 307 9.53 -2.63 21.89
N LYS A 308 10.70 -1.97 22.00
CA LYS A 308 10.91 -0.91 22.99
C LYS A 308 10.03 0.32 22.68
N LYS A 309 9.90 0.71 21.40
CA LYS A 309 9.10 1.87 20.96
C LYS A 309 7.60 1.59 21.06
N SER A 310 7.14 0.41 20.66
CA SER A 310 5.73 0.03 20.62
C SER A 310 5.17 -0.43 21.99
N GLY A 311 6.06 -0.69 22.95
CA GLY A 311 5.68 -1.01 24.34
C GLY A 311 4.86 -2.29 24.48
N GLY A 312 3.94 -2.30 25.45
CA GLY A 312 3.13 -3.46 25.79
C GLY A 312 2.20 -3.92 24.67
N GLU A 313 1.66 -2.97 23.87
CA GLU A 313 0.76 -3.30 22.77
C GLU A 313 1.52 -3.99 21.62
N GLY A 314 2.67 -3.47 21.21
CA GLY A 314 3.51 -4.12 20.21
C GLY A 314 3.98 -5.51 20.65
N LYS A 315 4.35 -5.65 21.93
CA LYS A 315 4.68 -6.96 22.49
C LYS A 315 3.49 -7.94 22.38
N ALA A 316 2.29 -7.51 22.72
CA ALA A 316 1.08 -8.33 22.63
C ALA A 316 0.80 -8.78 21.19
N VAL A 317 1.01 -7.91 20.21
CA VAL A 317 0.88 -8.26 18.77
C VAL A 317 1.89 -9.33 18.37
N VAL A 318 3.17 -9.17 18.73
CA VAL A 318 4.21 -10.16 18.41
C VAL A 318 3.96 -11.49 19.12
N ASP A 319 3.53 -11.46 20.39
CA ASP A 319 3.19 -12.67 21.16
C ASP A 319 1.99 -13.40 20.53
N ALA A 320 0.97 -12.68 20.08
CA ALA A 320 -0.17 -13.25 19.37
C ALA A 320 0.23 -13.86 18.02
N TYR A 321 1.06 -13.15 17.24
CA TYR A 321 1.60 -13.65 15.98
C TYR A 321 2.39 -14.96 16.17
N ARG A 322 3.27 -15.05 17.18
CA ARG A 322 4.10 -16.22 17.45
C ARG A 322 3.32 -17.45 17.92
N LYS A 323 2.09 -17.29 18.36
CA LYS A 323 1.18 -18.38 18.77
C LYS A 323 0.36 -18.95 17.60
N MET A 324 0.36 -18.32 16.45
CA MET A 324 -0.31 -18.79 15.24
C MET A 324 0.57 -19.73 14.41
#